data_8994b8be98739c93f7d5abacbc96f761
#
_entry.id   8994b8be98739c93f7d5abacbc96f761
#
_cell.length_a   1.000
_cell.length_b   1.000
_cell.length_c   1.000
_cell.angle_alpha   90.00
_cell.angle_beta   90.00
_cell.angle_gamma   90.00
#
_symmetry.space_group_name_H-M   'P 1'
#
loop_
_entity.id
_entity.type
_entity.pdbx_description
1 polymer ?
#
loop_
_entity_poly.entity_id
_entity_poly.type
_entity_poly.pdbx_seq_one_letter_code
_entity_poly.pdbx_strand_id
1 'polypeptide(L)'
;MAAANWRTLKKLDAHIPILPDAVHTANPDSEDVWVYADLRQYVQIMRENHIERAVIMPFNDPFLMSMEFTAGAVHRNLAEMKRRYPGRFYAFADIDVRNSRAETVDALCRAIDDHALDGIKLHPNNSGLALDSDYNCAIFAFAQERRVPVAVHSYPNAEDDLSAAKRIVKTAEEAAEIAYENAVALLG
;
A
#
# COMPACT_ATOMS: atom_id res chain seq x y z
N MET A 1 -27.50 21.41 15.47
CA MET A 1 -26.74 20.16 15.67
C MET A 1 -25.34 20.56 16.10
N ALA A 2 -24.80 20.02 17.21
CA ALA A 2 -23.42 20.27 17.61
C ALA A 2 -22.47 19.67 16.58
N ALA A 3 -21.42 20.41 16.20
CA ALA A 3 -20.41 19.92 15.30
C ALA A 3 -19.73 18.67 15.89
N ALA A 4 -19.58 17.61 15.09
CA ALA A 4 -18.91 16.41 15.54
C ALA A 4 -17.47 16.72 15.97
N ASN A 5 -17.09 16.29 17.16
CA ASN A 5 -15.73 16.46 17.63
C ASN A 5 -14.82 15.41 16.97
N TRP A 6 -14.14 15.79 15.90
CA TRP A 6 -13.26 14.91 15.12
C TRP A 6 -12.17 14.23 15.97
N ARG A 7 -11.80 14.83 17.12
CA ARG A 7 -10.77 14.26 18.01
C ARG A 7 -11.23 13.00 18.74
N THR A 8 -12.54 12.83 18.91
CA THR A 8 -13.13 11.67 19.60
C THR A 8 -13.79 10.68 18.64
N LEU A 9 -13.88 11.01 17.35
CA LEU A 9 -14.41 10.11 16.35
C LEU A 9 -13.45 8.93 16.14
N LYS A 10 -14.01 7.77 15.94
CA LYS A 10 -13.28 6.60 15.43
C LYS A 10 -12.80 6.87 14.03
N LYS A 11 -11.56 6.49 13.73
CA LYS A 11 -10.91 6.79 12.46
C LYS A 11 -10.31 5.52 11.86
N LEU A 12 -10.16 5.55 10.57
CA LEU A 12 -9.27 4.67 9.83
C LEU A 12 -8.16 5.54 9.21
N ASP A 13 -6.91 5.14 9.42
CA ASP A 13 -5.79 5.75 8.72
C ASP A 13 -5.54 4.98 7.42
N ALA A 14 -5.79 5.61 6.30
CA ALA A 14 -5.75 4.95 4.99
C ALA A 14 -4.33 4.82 4.40
N HIS A 15 -3.30 5.41 5.02
CA HIS A 15 -1.97 5.42 4.40
C HIS A 15 -0.84 5.51 5.41
N ILE A 16 -0.38 4.36 5.88
CA ILE A 16 0.79 4.28 6.76
C ILE A 16 1.92 3.54 6.04
N PRO A 17 2.94 4.26 5.59
CA PRO A 17 4.12 3.63 5.03
C PRO A 17 4.90 2.92 6.13
N ILE A 18 5.30 1.67 5.87
CA ILE A 18 6.02 0.81 6.80
C ILE A 18 7.21 0.18 6.08
N LEU A 19 8.36 0.23 6.73
CA LEU A 19 9.53 -0.54 6.34
C LEU A 19 9.73 -1.72 7.30
N PRO A 20 10.24 -2.86 6.83
CA PRO A 20 10.68 -3.93 7.70
C PRO A 20 11.79 -3.48 8.67
N ASP A 21 11.76 -3.98 9.90
CA ASP A 21 12.77 -3.70 10.92
C ASP A 21 14.21 -3.92 10.39
N ALA A 22 14.38 -4.93 9.54
CA ALA A 22 15.67 -5.24 8.92
C ALA A 22 16.17 -4.10 8.00
N VAL A 23 15.29 -3.39 7.31
CA VAL A 23 15.66 -2.24 6.46
C VAL A 23 16.20 -1.09 7.32
N HIS A 24 15.54 -0.80 8.44
CA HIS A 24 16.03 0.22 9.39
C HIS A 24 17.38 -0.16 9.98
N THR A 25 17.55 -1.43 10.33
CA THR A 25 18.82 -1.93 10.88
C THR A 25 19.96 -1.82 9.87
N ALA A 26 19.68 -2.08 8.59
CA ALA A 26 20.67 -2.00 7.52
C ALA A 26 20.97 -0.56 7.08
N ASN A 27 20.06 0.39 7.34
CA ASN A 27 20.17 1.79 6.90
C ASN A 27 19.94 2.78 8.06
N PRO A 28 20.74 2.71 9.16
CA PRO A 28 20.48 3.49 10.37
C PRO A 28 20.58 5.01 10.17
N ASP A 29 21.33 5.44 9.17
CA ASP A 29 21.59 6.85 8.87
C ASP A 29 20.73 7.37 7.69
N SER A 30 19.80 6.56 7.19
CA SER A 30 18.92 6.99 6.09
C SER A 30 17.96 8.09 6.55
N GLU A 31 17.84 9.16 5.76
CA GLU A 31 16.86 10.22 6.00
C GLU A 31 15.41 9.71 5.88
N ASP A 32 15.20 8.56 5.26
CA ASP A 32 13.90 7.89 5.12
C ASP A 32 13.47 7.14 6.40
N VAL A 33 14.18 7.31 7.51
CA VAL A 33 13.87 6.71 8.83
C VAL A 33 12.55 7.21 9.43
N TRP A 34 11.91 8.23 8.84
CA TRP A 34 10.58 8.69 9.22
C TRP A 34 9.47 7.65 9.00
N VAL A 35 9.74 6.63 8.22
CA VAL A 35 8.80 5.54 7.96
C VAL A 35 8.74 4.60 9.17
N TYR A 36 7.56 4.37 9.71
CA TYR A 36 7.37 3.58 10.93
C TYR A 36 7.70 2.11 10.73
N ALA A 37 8.88 1.69 11.19
CA ALA A 37 9.23 0.28 11.31
C ALA A 37 8.67 -0.32 12.60
N ASP A 38 8.73 0.42 13.71
CA ASP A 38 8.17 -0.05 14.98
C ASP A 38 6.66 0.15 15.04
N LEU A 39 5.96 -0.91 14.66
CA LEU A 39 4.50 -0.95 14.69
C LEU A 39 3.92 -0.72 16.11
N ARG A 40 4.67 -0.99 17.17
CA ARG A 40 4.23 -0.74 18.55
C ARG A 40 4.08 0.75 18.82
N GLN A 41 5.01 1.56 18.34
CA GLN A 41 4.91 3.02 18.42
C GLN A 41 3.67 3.52 17.67
N TYR A 42 3.44 3.00 16.46
CA TYR A 42 2.27 3.39 15.68
C TYR A 42 0.96 2.95 16.36
N VAL A 43 0.91 1.75 16.94
CA VAL A 43 -0.27 1.30 17.71
C VAL A 43 -0.55 2.23 18.91
N GLN A 44 0.48 2.79 19.53
CA GLN A 44 0.29 3.79 20.57
C GLN A 44 -0.31 5.09 20.01
N ILE A 45 0.20 5.59 18.90
CA ILE A 45 -0.35 6.76 18.18
C ILE A 45 -1.81 6.51 17.79
N MET A 46 -2.14 5.32 17.31
CA MET A 46 -3.51 4.93 16.98
C MET A 46 -4.45 5.06 18.21
N ARG A 47 -4.00 4.58 19.37
CA ARG A 47 -4.81 4.67 20.61
C ARG A 47 -5.03 6.12 21.04
N GLU A 48 -3.99 6.93 21.02
CA GLU A 48 -4.03 8.33 21.42
C GLU A 48 -4.91 9.18 20.48
N ASN A 49 -5.02 8.79 19.23
CA ASN A 49 -5.76 9.52 18.20
C ASN A 49 -7.10 8.88 17.79
N HIS A 50 -7.58 7.87 18.52
CA HIS A 50 -8.82 7.13 18.20
C HIS A 50 -8.83 6.54 16.77
N ILE A 51 -7.66 6.05 16.30
CA ILE A 51 -7.55 5.31 15.05
C ILE A 51 -7.82 3.85 15.35
N GLU A 52 -8.93 3.32 14.84
CA GLU A 52 -9.30 1.92 15.07
C GLU A 52 -8.55 0.95 14.17
N ARG A 53 -8.41 1.32 12.90
CA ARG A 53 -7.76 0.51 11.87
C ARG A 53 -6.83 1.39 11.04
N ALA A 54 -5.85 0.77 10.40
CA ALA A 54 -4.99 1.45 9.47
C ALA A 54 -4.63 0.56 8.28
N VAL A 55 -4.35 1.18 7.14
CA VAL A 55 -3.78 0.51 5.98
C VAL A 55 -2.27 0.69 6.04
N ILE A 56 -1.57 -0.39 6.38
CA ILE A 56 -0.11 -0.44 6.31
C ILE A 56 0.33 -0.85 4.92
N MET A 57 1.32 -0.17 4.39
CA MET A 57 1.82 -0.41 3.05
C MET A 57 3.32 -0.19 2.97
N PRO A 58 4.01 -0.86 2.04
CA PRO A 58 5.44 -0.69 1.89
C PRO A 58 5.79 0.68 1.33
N PHE A 59 7.00 1.08 1.60
CA PHE A 59 7.63 2.22 0.95
C PHE A 59 8.43 1.69 -0.25
N ASN A 60 7.82 1.73 -1.42
CA ASN A 60 8.39 1.20 -2.67
C ASN A 60 9.61 2.02 -3.14
N ASP A 61 10.71 1.99 -2.42
CA ASP A 61 11.93 2.64 -2.83
C ASP A 61 12.94 1.62 -3.37
N PRO A 62 13.29 1.67 -4.66
CA PRO A 62 14.25 0.74 -5.26
C PRO A 62 15.63 0.79 -4.61
N PHE A 63 16.02 1.90 -3.99
CA PHE A 63 17.30 2.03 -3.27
C PHE A 63 17.30 1.29 -1.94
N LEU A 64 16.13 1.13 -1.32
CA LEU A 64 15.96 0.34 -0.09
C LEU A 64 15.71 -1.14 -0.39
N MET A 65 15.26 -1.46 -1.61
CA MET A 65 15.03 -2.83 -2.07
C MET A 65 16.35 -3.47 -2.50
N SER A 66 16.94 -4.26 -1.62
CA SER A 66 18.14 -5.07 -1.89
C SER A 66 17.78 -6.53 -2.20
N MET A 67 18.79 -7.36 -2.45
CA MET A 67 18.59 -8.83 -2.58
C MET A 67 17.97 -9.44 -1.33
N GLU A 68 18.20 -8.84 -0.16
CA GLU A 68 17.68 -9.30 1.13
C GLU A 68 16.24 -8.81 1.39
N PHE A 69 15.83 -7.72 0.73
CA PHE A 69 14.52 -7.09 0.90
C PHE A 69 13.69 -7.17 -0.37
N THR A 70 13.48 -8.37 -0.86
CA THR A 70 12.61 -8.63 -2.00
C THR A 70 11.14 -8.34 -1.65
N ALA A 71 10.30 -8.13 -2.66
CA ALA A 71 8.84 -8.00 -2.45
C ALA A 71 8.29 -9.13 -1.58
N GLY A 72 8.72 -10.37 -1.81
CA GLY A 72 8.29 -11.51 -1.00
C GLY A 72 8.71 -11.42 0.49
N ALA A 73 9.87 -10.82 0.80
CA ALA A 73 10.28 -10.59 2.19
C ALA A 73 9.39 -9.51 2.84
N VAL A 74 9.09 -8.45 2.12
CA VAL A 74 8.18 -7.38 2.55
C VAL A 74 6.78 -7.93 2.79
N HIS A 75 6.25 -8.78 1.88
CA HIS A 75 4.93 -9.40 2.04
C HIS A 75 4.84 -10.25 3.31
N ARG A 76 5.86 -11.07 3.60
CA ARG A 76 5.89 -11.87 4.85
C ARG A 76 5.93 -10.97 6.09
N ASN A 77 6.69 -9.88 6.04
CA ASN A 77 6.76 -8.92 7.15
C ASN A 77 5.40 -8.26 7.41
N LEU A 78 4.71 -7.80 6.37
CA LEU A 78 3.37 -7.21 6.48
C LEU A 78 2.34 -8.21 7.01
N ALA A 79 2.39 -9.46 6.55
CA ALA A 79 1.53 -10.54 7.05
C ALA A 79 1.78 -10.83 8.54
N GLU A 80 3.05 -10.81 8.97
CA GLU A 80 3.41 -10.93 10.38
C GLU A 80 2.85 -9.78 11.22
N MET A 81 2.95 -8.55 10.74
CA MET A 81 2.39 -7.37 11.40
C MET A 81 0.87 -7.49 11.58
N LYS A 82 0.13 -7.89 10.53
CA LYS A 82 -1.31 -8.16 10.63
C LYS A 82 -1.62 -9.22 11.68
N ARG A 83 -0.89 -10.33 11.67
CA ARG A 83 -1.09 -11.43 12.61
C ARG A 83 -0.82 -11.02 14.06
N ARG A 84 0.16 -10.15 14.28
CA ARG A 84 0.51 -9.63 15.63
C ARG A 84 -0.57 -8.73 16.21
N TYR A 85 -1.35 -8.05 15.36
CA TYR A 85 -2.42 -7.14 15.77
C TYR A 85 -3.74 -7.43 15.03
N PRO A 86 -4.42 -8.54 15.35
CA PRO A 86 -5.62 -8.97 14.64
C PRO A 86 -6.70 -7.89 14.56
N GLY A 87 -7.23 -7.65 13.37
CA GLY A 87 -8.31 -6.70 13.13
C GLY A 87 -7.89 -5.22 13.15
N ARG A 88 -6.59 -4.92 13.35
CA ARG A 88 -6.09 -3.54 13.42
C ARG A 88 -5.56 -3.04 12.08
N PHE A 89 -5.08 -3.92 11.22
CA PHE A 89 -4.40 -3.54 9.99
C PHE A 89 -4.99 -4.24 8.77
N TYR A 90 -5.15 -3.46 7.73
CA TYR A 90 -5.11 -3.92 6.34
C TYR A 90 -3.69 -3.77 5.86
N ALA A 91 -3.18 -4.69 5.04
CA ALA A 91 -1.82 -4.66 4.55
C ALA A 91 -1.79 -4.78 3.02
N PHE A 92 -1.11 -3.86 2.36
CA PHE A 92 -1.02 -3.83 0.91
C PHE A 92 0.33 -4.37 0.45
N ALA A 93 0.28 -5.20 -0.59
CA ALA A 93 1.45 -5.82 -1.18
C ALA A 93 2.33 -4.81 -1.92
N ASP A 94 3.61 -5.05 -1.93
CA ASP A 94 4.60 -4.32 -2.71
C ASP A 94 4.81 -4.94 -4.09
N ILE A 95 5.41 -4.18 -4.99
CA ILE A 95 5.94 -4.68 -6.25
C ILE A 95 7.45 -4.47 -6.32
N ASP A 96 8.15 -5.37 -6.99
CA ASP A 96 9.56 -5.24 -7.32
C ASP A 96 9.72 -5.12 -8.83
N VAL A 97 10.00 -3.91 -9.29
CA VAL A 97 10.09 -3.59 -10.73
C VAL A 97 11.28 -4.25 -11.43
N ARG A 98 12.19 -4.88 -10.68
CA ARG A 98 13.27 -5.70 -11.23
C ARG A 98 12.75 -7.06 -11.74
N ASN A 99 11.59 -7.47 -11.27
CA ASN A 99 10.92 -8.68 -11.73
C ASN A 99 10.23 -8.45 -13.08
N SER A 100 10.11 -9.48 -13.88
CA SER A 100 9.22 -9.48 -15.03
C SER A 100 7.75 -9.33 -14.60
N ARG A 101 6.86 -8.99 -15.54
CA ARG A 101 5.41 -8.93 -15.28
C ARG A 101 4.86 -10.24 -14.72
N ALA A 102 5.28 -11.38 -15.27
CA ALA A 102 4.82 -12.69 -14.82
C ALA A 102 5.25 -12.98 -13.38
N GLU A 103 6.52 -12.75 -13.06
CA GLU A 103 7.05 -12.92 -11.70
C GLU A 103 6.37 -12.00 -10.70
N THR A 104 6.03 -10.77 -11.10
CA THR A 104 5.29 -9.83 -10.25
C THR A 104 3.87 -10.32 -9.98
N VAL A 105 3.14 -10.76 -11.01
CA VAL A 105 1.79 -11.33 -10.83
C VAL A 105 1.85 -12.57 -9.93
N ASP A 106 2.82 -13.46 -10.11
CA ASP A 106 3.02 -14.62 -9.25
C ASP A 106 3.34 -14.22 -7.80
N ALA A 107 4.13 -13.17 -7.60
CA ALA A 107 4.41 -12.65 -6.26
C ALA A 107 3.16 -12.05 -5.61
N LEU A 108 2.34 -11.34 -6.37
CA LEU A 108 1.06 -10.80 -5.91
C LEU A 108 0.04 -11.91 -5.61
N CYS A 109 -0.02 -12.97 -6.42
CA CYS A 109 -0.82 -14.16 -6.10
C CYS A 109 -0.46 -14.69 -4.70
N ARG A 110 0.82 -14.91 -4.45
CA ARG A 110 1.27 -15.38 -3.12
C ARG A 110 0.96 -14.37 -2.01
N ALA A 111 1.08 -13.08 -2.28
CA ALA A 111 0.77 -12.04 -1.29
C ALA A 111 -0.70 -12.09 -0.86
N ILE A 112 -1.61 -12.22 -1.81
CA ILE A 112 -3.05 -12.24 -1.54
C ILE A 112 -3.50 -13.62 -1.03
N ASP A 113 -3.11 -14.70 -1.70
CA ASP A 113 -3.63 -16.03 -1.41
C ASP A 113 -2.95 -16.70 -0.20
N ASP A 114 -1.60 -16.59 -0.09
CA ASP A 114 -0.84 -17.28 0.96
C ASP A 114 -0.61 -16.39 2.19
N HIS A 115 -0.45 -15.09 1.99
CA HIS A 115 -0.14 -14.14 3.05
C HIS A 115 -1.35 -13.32 3.52
N ALA A 116 -2.50 -13.48 2.87
CA ALA A 116 -3.75 -12.78 3.17
C ALA A 116 -3.57 -11.26 3.24
N LEU A 117 -2.79 -10.69 2.31
CA LEU A 117 -2.72 -9.25 2.15
C LEU A 117 -4.00 -8.74 1.46
N ASP A 118 -4.35 -7.48 1.69
CA ASP A 118 -5.69 -6.96 1.39
C ASP A 118 -5.73 -6.09 0.12
N GLY A 119 -4.58 -5.74 -0.43
CA GLY A 119 -4.50 -4.86 -1.60
C GLY A 119 -3.07 -4.76 -2.14
N ILE A 120 -2.87 -3.83 -3.06
CA ILE A 120 -1.60 -3.61 -3.74
C ILE A 120 -1.23 -2.13 -3.62
N LYS A 121 0.04 -1.83 -3.37
CA LYS A 121 0.60 -0.48 -3.38
C LYS A 121 1.43 -0.27 -4.64
N LEU A 122 1.15 0.80 -5.35
CA LEU A 122 1.97 1.30 -6.46
C LEU A 122 2.57 2.66 -6.11
N HIS A 123 3.80 2.87 -6.54
CA HIS A 123 4.52 4.13 -6.37
C HIS A 123 5.21 4.53 -7.69
N PRO A 124 4.50 5.15 -8.63
CA PRO A 124 4.99 5.41 -9.99
C PRO A 124 6.33 6.14 -10.03
N ASN A 125 6.50 7.16 -9.20
CA ASN A 125 7.75 7.92 -9.16
C ASN A 125 8.95 7.06 -8.74
N ASN A 126 8.81 6.23 -7.71
CA ASN A 126 9.90 5.38 -7.22
C ASN A 126 10.16 4.20 -8.17
N SER A 127 9.13 3.65 -8.77
CA SER A 127 9.24 2.56 -9.73
C SER A 127 9.74 3.02 -11.11
N GLY A 128 9.59 4.31 -11.44
CA GLY A 128 9.86 4.83 -12.78
C GLY A 128 8.88 4.33 -13.85
N LEU A 129 7.75 3.75 -13.46
CA LEU A 129 6.75 3.18 -14.35
C LEU A 129 5.50 4.05 -14.39
N ALA A 130 5.11 4.50 -15.59
CA ALA A 130 3.83 5.17 -15.78
C ALA A 130 2.66 4.24 -15.43
N LEU A 131 1.57 4.79 -14.90
CA LEU A 131 0.39 4.00 -14.48
C LEU A 131 -0.21 3.20 -15.64
N ASP A 132 -0.18 3.75 -16.85
CA ASP A 132 -0.68 3.11 -18.08
C ASP A 132 0.37 2.25 -18.80
N SER A 133 1.50 1.96 -18.16
CA SER A 133 2.47 1.01 -18.70
C SER A 133 1.89 -0.40 -18.78
N ASP A 134 2.35 -1.19 -19.75
CA ASP A 134 1.97 -2.60 -19.86
C ASP A 134 2.23 -3.39 -18.56
N TYR A 135 3.20 -2.97 -17.79
CA TYR A 135 3.53 -3.57 -16.50
C TYR A 135 2.43 -3.33 -15.48
N ASN A 136 2.05 -2.06 -15.27
CA ASN A 136 1.01 -1.68 -14.35
C ASN A 136 -0.38 -2.14 -14.83
N CYS A 137 -0.64 -2.16 -16.13
CA CYS A 137 -1.87 -2.72 -16.68
C CYS A 137 -2.07 -4.19 -16.32
N ALA A 138 -1.00 -4.99 -16.28
CA ALA A 138 -1.09 -6.38 -15.83
C ALA A 138 -1.44 -6.47 -14.33
N ILE A 139 -0.91 -5.56 -13.51
CA ILE A 139 -1.25 -5.48 -12.07
C ILE A 139 -2.71 -5.07 -11.87
N PHE A 140 -3.22 -4.09 -12.63
CA PHE A 140 -4.63 -3.69 -12.56
C PHE A 140 -5.57 -4.81 -13.01
N ALA A 141 -5.21 -5.55 -14.06
CA ALA A 141 -5.98 -6.72 -14.50
C ALA A 141 -6.05 -7.80 -13.41
N PHE A 142 -4.91 -8.09 -12.77
CA PHE A 142 -4.84 -8.99 -11.62
C PHE A 142 -5.71 -8.50 -10.45
N ALA A 143 -5.58 -7.22 -10.09
CA ALA A 143 -6.34 -6.63 -9.00
C ALA A 143 -7.85 -6.69 -9.24
N GLN A 144 -8.29 -6.41 -10.48
CA GLN A 144 -9.69 -6.52 -10.90
C GLN A 144 -10.19 -7.96 -10.79
N GLU A 145 -9.42 -8.95 -11.29
CA GLU A 145 -9.79 -10.37 -11.21
C GLU A 145 -9.95 -10.82 -9.75
N ARG A 146 -9.03 -10.42 -8.88
CA ARG A 146 -9.02 -10.79 -7.46
C ARG A 146 -9.89 -9.90 -6.58
N ARG A 147 -10.45 -8.81 -7.14
CA ARG A 147 -11.25 -7.80 -6.43
C ARG A 147 -10.51 -7.23 -5.22
N VAL A 148 -9.24 -6.90 -5.40
CA VAL A 148 -8.43 -6.25 -4.39
C VAL A 148 -8.14 -4.81 -4.76
N PRO A 149 -8.14 -3.87 -3.80
CA PRO A 149 -7.87 -2.46 -4.07
C PRO A 149 -6.41 -2.21 -4.43
N VAL A 150 -6.20 -1.15 -5.21
CA VAL A 150 -4.87 -0.64 -5.54
C VAL A 150 -4.72 0.77 -4.99
N ALA A 151 -3.75 0.97 -4.10
CA ALA A 151 -3.37 2.30 -3.62
C ALA A 151 -2.21 2.84 -4.48
N VAL A 152 -2.43 4.00 -5.08
CA VAL A 152 -1.42 4.67 -5.89
C VAL A 152 -0.87 5.87 -5.12
N HIS A 153 0.46 5.95 -5.00
CA HIS A 153 1.10 7.17 -4.49
C HIS A 153 1.12 8.23 -5.59
N SER A 154 0.60 9.40 -5.28
CA SER A 154 0.62 10.56 -6.18
C SER A 154 1.31 11.74 -5.51
N TYR A 155 2.14 12.46 -6.27
CA TYR A 155 2.75 13.69 -5.82
C TYR A 155 1.91 14.90 -6.25
N PRO A 156 2.02 16.05 -5.57
CA PRO A 156 1.29 17.27 -5.93
C PRO A 156 1.50 17.75 -7.37
N ASN A 157 2.62 17.36 -7.98
CA ASN A 157 3.00 17.71 -9.35
C ASN A 157 2.84 16.56 -10.35
N ALA A 158 2.16 15.50 -9.95
CA ALA A 158 1.98 14.30 -10.79
C ALA A 158 0.84 14.49 -11.82
N GLU A 159 0.92 15.53 -12.66
CA GLU A 159 0.01 15.70 -13.80
C GLU A 159 0.02 14.47 -14.71
N ASP A 160 1.18 13.84 -14.84
CA ASP A 160 1.37 12.64 -15.66
C ASP A 160 0.65 11.43 -15.05
N ASP A 161 0.72 11.21 -13.75
CA ASP A 161 0.04 10.11 -13.06
C ASP A 161 -1.48 10.26 -13.14
N LEU A 162 -1.99 11.49 -12.94
CA LEU A 162 -3.41 11.77 -13.05
C LEU A 162 -3.92 11.60 -14.49
N SER A 163 -3.08 11.98 -15.46
CA SER A 163 -3.40 11.83 -16.88
C SER A 163 -3.40 10.35 -17.29
N ALA A 164 -2.48 9.54 -16.77
CA ALA A 164 -2.45 8.10 -16.97
C ALA A 164 -3.67 7.43 -16.33
N ALA A 165 -4.01 7.78 -15.08
CA ALA A 165 -5.22 7.27 -14.42
C ALA A 165 -6.49 7.57 -15.22
N LYS A 166 -6.63 8.77 -15.78
CA LYS A 166 -7.75 9.14 -16.65
C LYS A 166 -7.81 8.33 -17.95
N ARG A 167 -6.69 7.85 -18.48
CA ARG A 167 -6.65 6.98 -19.65
C ARG A 167 -7.07 5.54 -19.34
N ILE A 168 -6.74 5.06 -18.15
CA ILE A 168 -7.13 3.73 -17.69
C ILE A 168 -8.61 3.68 -17.36
N VAL A 169 -9.12 4.73 -16.71
CA VAL A 169 -10.51 4.84 -16.28
C VAL A 169 -11.35 5.42 -17.42
N LYS A 170 -12.22 4.60 -18.00
CA LYS A 170 -13.02 4.97 -19.17
C LYS A 170 -14.35 5.61 -18.80
N THR A 171 -14.85 5.39 -17.58
CA THR A 171 -16.14 5.90 -17.10
C THR A 171 -16.01 6.54 -15.72
N ALA A 172 -16.97 7.40 -15.37
CA ALA A 172 -17.03 7.98 -14.02
C ALA A 172 -17.34 6.91 -12.95
N GLU A 173 -18.04 5.83 -13.32
CA GLU A 173 -18.31 4.69 -12.44
C GLU A 173 -17.02 3.93 -12.12
N GLU A 174 -16.23 3.57 -13.15
CA GLU A 174 -14.92 2.94 -12.94
C GLU A 174 -13.99 3.81 -12.09
N ALA A 175 -14.05 5.15 -12.26
CA ALA A 175 -13.29 6.07 -11.41
C ALA A 175 -13.77 6.04 -9.95
N ALA A 176 -15.08 5.98 -9.72
CA ALA A 176 -15.64 5.89 -8.39
C ALA A 176 -15.28 4.55 -7.71
N GLU A 177 -15.36 3.44 -8.43
CA GLU A 177 -14.96 2.12 -7.93
C GLU A 177 -13.49 2.07 -7.56
N ILE A 178 -12.60 2.58 -8.40
CA ILE A 178 -11.15 2.57 -8.14
C ILE A 178 -10.77 3.53 -7.00
N ALA A 179 -11.36 4.73 -6.97
CA ALA A 179 -10.92 5.78 -6.05
C ALA A 179 -11.68 5.78 -4.71
N TYR A 180 -12.90 5.27 -4.65
CA TYR A 180 -13.75 5.42 -3.47
C TYR A 180 -14.44 4.12 -3.03
N GLU A 181 -15.14 3.42 -3.91
CA GLU A 181 -15.96 2.27 -3.51
C GLU A 181 -15.11 1.08 -3.04
N ASN A 182 -13.97 0.84 -3.67
CA ASN A 182 -13.02 -0.18 -3.21
C ASN A 182 -12.40 0.19 -1.85
N ALA A 183 -12.15 1.47 -1.61
CA ALA A 183 -11.73 1.94 -0.30
C ALA A 183 -12.85 1.79 0.73
N VAL A 184 -14.08 2.14 0.40
CA VAL A 184 -15.25 1.98 1.26
C VAL A 184 -15.57 0.51 1.52
N ALA A 185 -15.47 -0.37 0.53
CA ALA A 185 -15.63 -1.81 0.71
C ALA A 185 -14.57 -2.43 1.65
N LEU A 186 -13.36 -1.85 1.67
CA LEU A 186 -12.32 -2.18 2.66
C LEU A 186 -12.65 -1.64 4.05
N LEU A 187 -13.41 -0.55 4.14
CA LEU A 187 -13.72 0.17 5.37
C LEU A 187 -14.99 -0.35 6.07
N GLY A 188 -15.85 -1.06 5.35
CA GLY A 188 -17.09 -1.68 5.84
C GLY A 188 -16.82 -2.91 6.67
#